data_05b04fd35f39f1df4ed6afe5aaf4e104
#
_entry.id   05b04fd35f39f1df4ed6afe5aaf4e104
#
_cell.length_a   1.000
_cell.length_b   1.000
_cell.length_c   1.000
_cell.angle_alpha   90.00
_cell.angle_beta   90.00
_cell.angle_gamma   90.00
#
_symmetry.space_group_name_H-M   'P 1'
#
loop_
_entity.id
_entity.type
_entity.pdbx_description
1 polymer ?
#
loop_
_entity_poly.entity_id
_entity_poly.type
_entity_poly.pdbx_seq_one_letter_code
_entity_poly.pdbx_strand_id
1 'polypeptide(L)'
;YLVLFQTATSTMRHAAIPVVAAGRGLALGGGCEFSLSCAGRALAAELRIGLVEAKVGLIPGAGGCKEVVRRVGACVELIFGILREGLMSDNARQAQDFGLVDATDAIHMDGHRVIQHAVTTAGALSTGWTPPAPTDLSTAGQAGLSRLTDELDRARQEGSATEHDVVVGTALAHVL
;
A
#
# COMPACT_ATOMS: atom_id res chain seq x y z
N TYR A 1 7.16 -4.91 -18.33
CA TYR A 1 5.92 -5.11 -17.55
C TYR A 1 5.84 -4.13 -16.37
N LEU A 2 6.89 -3.98 -15.54
CA LEU A 2 6.87 -3.11 -14.35
C LEU A 2 6.52 -1.66 -14.68
N VAL A 3 7.11 -1.08 -15.73
CA VAL A 3 6.81 0.28 -16.20
C VAL A 3 5.34 0.45 -16.56
N LEU A 4 4.71 -0.55 -17.19
CA LEU A 4 3.28 -0.51 -17.50
C LEU A 4 2.41 -0.49 -16.23
N PHE A 5 2.80 -1.27 -15.22
CA PHE A 5 2.13 -1.28 -13.93
C PHE A 5 2.22 0.08 -13.23
N GLN A 6 3.42 0.66 -13.17
CA GLN A 6 3.65 2.00 -12.60
C GLN A 6 2.89 3.08 -13.38
N THR A 7 2.84 2.98 -14.70
CA THR A 7 2.05 3.90 -15.52
C THR A 7 0.56 3.77 -15.22
N ALA A 8 0.04 2.55 -15.10
CA ALA A 8 -1.37 2.32 -14.80
C ALA A 8 -1.77 2.90 -13.44
N THR A 9 -1.03 2.59 -12.37
CA THR A 9 -1.30 3.12 -11.02
C THR A 9 -1.16 4.63 -10.96
N SER A 10 -0.17 5.21 -11.64
CA SER A 10 -0.01 6.66 -11.76
C SER A 10 -1.16 7.30 -12.52
N THR A 11 -1.58 6.70 -13.63
CA THR A 11 -2.72 7.20 -14.42
C THR A 11 -4.00 7.19 -13.61
N MET A 12 -4.27 6.13 -12.84
CA MET A 12 -5.43 6.05 -11.96
C MET A 12 -5.42 7.13 -10.90
N ARG A 13 -4.27 7.36 -10.26
CA ARG A 13 -4.14 8.36 -9.22
C ARG A 13 -4.38 9.79 -9.71
N HIS A 14 -3.87 10.12 -10.91
CA HIS A 14 -3.93 11.46 -11.48
C HIS A 14 -5.00 11.59 -12.57
N ALA A 15 -5.99 10.68 -12.58
CA ALA A 15 -7.06 10.71 -13.57
C ALA A 15 -7.93 11.97 -13.44
N ALA A 16 -8.41 12.48 -14.57
CA ALA A 16 -9.30 13.63 -14.63
C ALA A 16 -10.68 13.38 -13.97
N ILE A 17 -10.96 12.12 -13.65
CA ILE A 17 -12.14 11.69 -12.90
C ILE A 17 -11.69 10.86 -11.68
N PRO A 18 -12.43 10.84 -10.57
CA PRO A 18 -12.07 10.03 -9.42
C PRO A 18 -12.20 8.53 -9.75
N VAL A 19 -11.14 7.78 -9.52
CA VAL A 19 -11.14 6.32 -9.61
C VAL A 19 -11.36 5.74 -8.22
N VAL A 20 -12.36 4.89 -8.05
CA VAL A 20 -12.71 4.28 -6.75
C VAL A 20 -12.57 2.77 -6.83
N ALA A 21 -11.84 2.19 -5.88
CA ALA A 21 -11.70 0.74 -5.79
C ALA A 21 -12.94 0.12 -5.12
N ALA A 22 -13.42 -0.99 -5.69
CA ALA A 22 -14.42 -1.86 -5.09
C ALA A 22 -13.70 -3.10 -4.51
N GLY A 23 -13.26 -3.03 -3.25
CA GLY A 23 -12.42 -4.05 -2.62
C GLY A 23 -13.24 -5.18 -2.04
N ARG A 24 -12.97 -6.44 -2.47
CA ARG A 24 -13.63 -7.64 -1.95
C ARG A 24 -12.69 -8.84 -2.01
N GLY A 25 -12.82 -9.76 -1.06
CA GLY A 25 -12.03 -10.99 -1.02
C GLY A 25 -10.55 -10.71 -0.75
N LEU A 26 -9.66 -11.02 -1.70
CA LEU A 26 -8.22 -10.84 -1.58
C LEU A 26 -7.72 -9.74 -2.54
N ALA A 27 -7.08 -8.71 -1.99
CA ALA A 27 -6.40 -7.68 -2.75
C ALA A 27 -4.92 -7.63 -2.32
N LEU A 28 -4.12 -8.58 -2.81
CA LEU A 28 -2.73 -8.76 -2.39
C LEU A 28 -1.75 -8.29 -3.47
N GLY A 29 -0.56 -7.84 -3.05
CA GLY A 29 0.49 -7.39 -3.95
C GLY A 29 -0.01 -6.32 -4.91
N GLY A 30 0.10 -6.54 -6.21
CA GLY A 30 -0.39 -5.62 -7.25
C GLY A 30 -1.86 -5.22 -7.09
N GLY A 31 -2.73 -6.12 -6.60
CA GLY A 31 -4.13 -5.78 -6.28
C GLY A 31 -4.24 -4.76 -5.16
N CYS A 32 -3.38 -4.85 -4.15
CA CYS A 32 -3.24 -3.83 -3.12
C CYS A 32 -2.73 -2.51 -3.73
N GLU A 33 -1.68 -2.55 -4.53
CA GLU A 33 -1.08 -1.36 -5.16
C GLU A 33 -2.09 -0.59 -6.04
N PHE A 34 -2.93 -1.30 -6.81
CA PHE A 34 -4.04 -0.68 -7.55
C PHE A 34 -5.02 0.00 -6.60
N SER A 35 -5.46 -0.70 -5.54
CA SER A 35 -6.38 -0.14 -4.54
C SER A 35 -5.81 1.11 -3.87
N LEU A 36 -4.53 1.08 -3.48
CA LEU A 36 -3.84 2.21 -2.86
C LEU A 36 -3.75 3.43 -3.78
N SER A 37 -3.72 3.22 -5.09
CA SER A 37 -3.62 4.28 -6.10
C SER A 37 -4.95 4.95 -6.45
N CYS A 38 -6.08 4.41 -5.96
CA CYS A 38 -7.40 4.98 -6.16
C CYS A 38 -7.66 6.23 -5.30
N ALA A 39 -8.56 7.08 -5.77
CA ALA A 39 -9.02 8.29 -5.06
C ALA A 39 -9.82 7.96 -3.79
N GLY A 40 -10.51 6.83 -3.78
CA GLY A 40 -11.28 6.32 -2.65
C GLY A 40 -11.54 4.83 -2.82
N ARG A 41 -12.12 4.23 -1.80
CA ARG A 41 -12.41 2.79 -1.76
C ARG A 41 -13.76 2.54 -1.11
N ALA A 42 -14.51 1.59 -1.68
CA ALA A 42 -15.61 0.92 -1.02
C ALA A 42 -15.16 -0.49 -0.69
N LEU A 43 -15.14 -0.86 0.56
CA LEU A 43 -14.50 -2.09 1.05
C LEU A 43 -15.54 -3.04 1.60
N ALA A 44 -15.55 -4.29 1.13
CA ALA A 44 -16.29 -5.34 1.81
C ALA A 44 -15.65 -5.64 3.17
N ALA A 45 -16.44 -5.89 4.19
CA ALA A 45 -15.94 -6.09 5.55
C ALA A 45 -14.92 -7.23 5.66
N GLU A 46 -15.08 -8.27 4.84
CA GLU A 46 -14.21 -9.45 4.77
C GLU A 46 -12.96 -9.25 3.88
N LEU A 47 -12.77 -8.07 3.28
CA LEU A 47 -11.60 -7.81 2.43
C LEU A 47 -10.30 -8.03 3.20
N ARG A 48 -9.42 -8.83 2.63
CA ARG A 48 -8.05 -9.00 3.08
C ARG A 48 -7.12 -8.32 2.08
N ILE A 49 -6.33 -7.38 2.54
CA ILE A 49 -5.49 -6.55 1.68
C ILE A 49 -4.08 -6.42 2.26
N GLY A 50 -3.07 -6.39 1.43
CA GLY A 50 -1.69 -6.24 1.88
C GLY A 50 -0.66 -6.27 0.76
N LEU A 51 0.49 -5.72 1.05
CA LEU A 51 1.69 -5.76 0.22
C LEU A 51 2.53 -6.95 0.69
N VAL A 52 2.38 -8.07 0.01
CA VAL A 52 2.93 -9.37 0.42
C VAL A 52 4.15 -9.81 -0.39
N GLU A 53 4.69 -8.93 -1.20
CA GLU A 53 5.77 -9.20 -2.14
C GLU A 53 7.02 -9.75 -1.45
N ALA A 54 7.35 -9.26 -0.24
CA ALA A 54 8.52 -9.73 0.50
C ALA A 54 8.46 -11.23 0.84
N LYS A 55 7.25 -11.79 1.00
CA LYS A 55 7.06 -13.23 1.23
C LYS A 55 7.46 -14.12 0.05
N VAL A 56 7.60 -13.53 -1.12
CA VAL A 56 8.06 -14.23 -2.33
C VAL A 56 9.38 -13.66 -2.85
N GLY A 57 10.12 -12.95 -2.02
CA GLY A 57 11.45 -12.44 -2.33
C GLY A 57 11.49 -11.22 -3.25
N LEU A 58 10.42 -10.44 -3.29
CA LEU A 58 10.28 -9.24 -4.11
C LEU A 58 9.97 -8.01 -3.25
N ILE A 59 9.98 -6.83 -3.86
CA ILE A 59 9.46 -5.60 -3.27
C ILE A 59 8.27 -5.09 -4.08
N PRO A 60 7.33 -4.33 -3.47
CA PRO A 60 6.22 -3.72 -4.19
C PRO A 60 6.72 -2.82 -5.30
N GLY A 61 6.35 -3.13 -6.54
CA GLY A 61 6.94 -2.50 -7.73
C GLY A 61 6.03 -1.54 -8.47
N ALA A 62 4.71 -1.58 -8.24
CA ALA A 62 3.75 -0.73 -8.95
C ALA A 62 3.36 0.56 -8.18
N GLY A 63 4.14 0.91 -7.17
CA GLY A 63 3.96 2.12 -6.37
C GLY A 63 3.54 1.88 -4.94
N GLY A 64 3.48 0.62 -4.48
CA GLY A 64 3.06 0.26 -3.12
C GLY A 64 3.91 0.92 -2.04
N CYS A 65 5.23 0.88 -2.15
CA CYS A 65 6.14 1.55 -1.21
C CYS A 65 5.79 3.04 -1.09
N LYS A 66 5.69 3.74 -2.20
CA LYS A 66 5.34 5.16 -2.26
C LYS A 66 3.97 5.45 -1.62
N GLU A 67 2.98 4.62 -1.88
CA GLU A 67 1.63 4.82 -1.36
C GLU A 67 1.53 4.55 0.15
N VAL A 68 2.32 3.62 0.69
CA VAL A 68 2.41 3.41 2.14
C VAL A 68 3.10 4.59 2.81
N VAL A 69 4.23 5.07 2.26
CA VAL A 69 4.90 6.28 2.76
C VAL A 69 3.94 7.48 2.81
N ARG A 70 3.14 7.66 1.76
CA ARG A 70 2.15 8.74 1.69
C ARG A 70 1.10 8.67 2.79
N ARG A 71 0.65 7.46 3.19
CA ARG A 71 -0.42 7.24 4.17
C ARG A 71 0.09 7.21 5.61
N VAL A 72 1.18 6.52 5.82
CA VAL A 72 1.73 6.28 7.18
C VAL A 72 2.58 7.45 7.65
N GLY A 73 3.11 8.26 6.71
CA GLY A 73 3.94 9.42 7.01
C GLY A 73 5.40 9.05 7.26
N ALA A 74 6.08 9.80 8.12
CA ALA A 74 7.54 9.74 8.27
C ALA A 74 8.05 8.59 9.18
N CYS A 75 7.19 7.69 9.67
CA CYS A 75 7.63 6.59 10.52
C CYS A 75 8.18 5.44 9.67
N VAL A 76 9.44 5.58 9.26
CA VAL A 76 10.08 4.63 8.33
C VAL A 76 10.18 3.21 8.89
N GLU A 77 10.36 3.05 10.19
CA GLU A 77 10.44 1.74 10.85
C GLU A 77 9.09 1.00 10.76
N LEU A 78 7.99 1.71 10.95
CA LEU A 78 6.64 1.13 10.80
C LEU A 78 6.37 0.72 9.34
N ILE A 79 6.70 1.60 8.39
CA ILE A 79 6.55 1.31 6.96
C ILE A 79 7.39 0.10 6.56
N PHE A 80 8.64 0.09 6.99
CA PHE A 80 9.57 -1.00 6.73
C PHE A 80 9.05 -2.33 7.29
N GLY A 81 8.57 -2.34 8.55
CA GLY A 81 7.96 -3.51 9.16
C GLY A 81 6.76 -4.04 8.35
N ILE A 82 5.83 -3.16 7.96
CA ILE A 82 4.66 -3.54 7.15
C ILE A 82 5.08 -4.22 5.84
N LEU A 83 6.05 -3.63 5.13
CA LEU A 83 6.48 -4.12 3.81
C LEU A 83 7.36 -5.37 3.92
N ARG A 84 8.32 -5.40 4.86
CA ARG A 84 9.23 -6.52 5.08
C ARG A 84 8.50 -7.77 5.55
N GLU A 85 7.59 -7.63 6.50
CA GLU A 85 6.78 -8.74 7.00
C GLU A 85 5.68 -9.17 6.00
N GLY A 86 5.47 -8.40 4.94
CA GLY A 86 4.41 -8.66 3.97
C GLY A 86 3.06 -8.75 4.68
N LEU A 87 2.73 -7.76 5.50
CA LEU A 87 1.52 -7.77 6.30
C LEU A 87 0.29 -7.75 5.41
N MET A 88 -0.64 -8.62 5.76
CA MET A 88 -1.96 -8.72 5.16
C MET A 88 -3.00 -8.58 6.26
N SER A 89 -4.00 -7.75 6.03
CA SER A 89 -5.12 -7.63 6.96
C SER A 89 -6.02 -8.86 6.93
N ASP A 90 -6.66 -9.17 8.04
CA ASP A 90 -7.68 -10.22 8.13
C ASP A 90 -9.08 -9.72 7.72
N ASN A 91 -9.27 -8.41 7.72
CA ASN A 91 -10.50 -7.74 7.35
C ASN A 91 -10.26 -6.26 7.01
N ALA A 92 -11.27 -5.58 6.47
CA ALA A 92 -11.16 -4.18 6.07
C ALA A 92 -10.88 -3.23 7.25
N ARG A 93 -11.38 -3.51 8.46
CA ARG A 93 -11.12 -2.68 9.64
C ARG A 93 -9.65 -2.74 10.02
N GLN A 94 -9.07 -3.93 10.08
CA GLN A 94 -7.64 -4.09 10.36
C GLN A 94 -6.76 -3.42 9.29
N ALA A 95 -7.22 -3.39 8.03
CA ALA A 95 -6.51 -2.66 6.98
C ALA A 95 -6.48 -1.14 7.25
N GLN A 96 -7.53 -0.58 7.84
CA GLN A 96 -7.55 0.82 8.32
C GLN A 96 -6.59 1.01 9.50
N ASP A 97 -6.58 0.08 10.44
CA ASP A 97 -5.70 0.14 11.61
C ASP A 97 -4.21 0.06 11.22
N PHE A 98 -3.89 -0.65 10.15
CA PHE A 98 -2.53 -0.70 9.57
C PHE A 98 -2.18 0.55 8.73
N GLY A 99 -3.15 1.41 8.43
CA GLY A 99 -2.95 2.55 7.53
C GLY A 99 -2.83 2.16 6.04
N LEU A 100 -3.14 0.91 5.68
CA LEU A 100 -3.15 0.46 4.28
C LEU A 100 -4.30 1.07 3.48
N VAL A 101 -5.41 1.38 4.13
CA VAL A 101 -6.54 2.10 3.55
C VAL A 101 -6.92 3.26 4.46
N ASP A 102 -7.63 4.25 3.93
CA ASP A 102 -7.94 5.45 4.69
C ASP A 102 -9.05 5.19 5.72
N ALA A 103 -8.97 5.81 6.88
CA ALA A 103 -10.00 5.69 7.92
C ALA A 103 -11.39 6.16 7.45
N THR A 104 -11.42 6.99 6.40
CA THR A 104 -12.65 7.49 5.76
C THR A 104 -13.20 6.56 4.68
N ASP A 105 -12.47 5.52 4.28
CA ASP A 105 -12.96 4.54 3.32
C ASP A 105 -14.13 3.75 3.93
N ALA A 106 -15.22 3.65 3.19
CA ALA A 106 -16.44 3.02 3.70
C ALA A 106 -16.32 1.49 3.72
N ILE A 107 -16.63 0.89 4.87
CA ILE A 107 -16.69 -0.57 5.05
C ILE A 107 -18.16 -1.02 4.96
N HIS A 108 -18.42 -1.99 4.11
CA HIS A 108 -19.77 -2.51 3.84
C HIS A 108 -19.86 -3.98 4.24
N MET A 109 -20.91 -4.33 4.98
CA MET A 109 -21.17 -5.71 5.42
C MET A 109 -21.65 -6.61 4.28
N ASP A 110 -22.30 -6.04 3.25
CA ASP A 110 -22.71 -6.77 2.05
C ASP A 110 -21.68 -6.62 0.93
N GLY A 111 -20.75 -7.56 0.86
CA GLY A 111 -19.70 -7.59 -0.17
C GLY A 111 -20.23 -7.77 -1.60
N HIS A 112 -21.48 -8.23 -1.79
CA HIS A 112 -22.08 -8.34 -3.13
C HIS A 112 -22.45 -6.97 -3.72
N ARG A 113 -22.66 -5.96 -2.88
CA ARG A 113 -23.01 -4.61 -3.29
C ARG A 113 -21.84 -3.64 -3.35
N VAL A 114 -20.61 -4.11 -3.09
CA VAL A 114 -19.42 -3.24 -3.01
C VAL A 114 -19.18 -2.43 -4.29
N ILE A 115 -19.48 -2.99 -5.47
CA ILE A 115 -19.36 -2.27 -6.75
C ILE A 115 -20.37 -1.11 -6.80
N GLN A 116 -21.61 -1.34 -6.38
CA GLN A 116 -22.64 -0.29 -6.34
C GLN A 116 -22.23 0.83 -5.38
N HIS A 117 -21.68 0.49 -4.24
CA HIS A 117 -21.14 1.45 -3.27
C HIS A 117 -19.96 2.24 -3.86
N ALA A 118 -19.04 1.59 -4.57
CA ALA A 118 -17.93 2.26 -5.24
C ALA A 118 -18.43 3.26 -6.30
N VAL A 119 -19.44 2.91 -7.09
CA VAL A 119 -20.07 3.83 -8.07
C VAL A 119 -20.69 5.03 -7.36
N THR A 120 -21.40 4.82 -6.26
CA THR A 120 -21.97 5.91 -5.44
C THR A 120 -20.87 6.83 -4.91
N THR A 121 -19.79 6.25 -4.38
CA THR A 121 -18.62 6.99 -3.87
C THR A 121 -17.95 7.79 -4.99
N ALA A 122 -17.77 7.19 -6.17
CA ALA A 122 -17.19 7.89 -7.33
C ALA A 122 -18.05 9.07 -7.76
N GLY A 123 -19.38 8.90 -7.78
CA GLY A 123 -20.33 9.99 -8.07
C GLY A 123 -20.24 11.12 -7.06
N ALA A 124 -20.15 10.82 -5.77
CA ALA A 124 -19.98 11.83 -4.73
C ALA A 124 -18.64 12.57 -4.85
N LEU A 125 -17.55 11.87 -5.12
CA LEU A 125 -16.23 12.45 -5.31
C LEU A 125 -16.13 13.30 -6.59
N SER A 126 -16.95 13.03 -7.61
CA SER A 126 -16.90 13.76 -8.88
C SER A 126 -17.25 15.24 -8.74
N THR A 127 -18.02 15.60 -7.71
CA THR A 127 -18.40 17.00 -7.44
C THR A 127 -17.19 17.77 -6.94
N GLY A 128 -16.67 18.68 -7.76
CA GLY A 128 -15.47 19.47 -7.43
C GLY A 128 -14.17 18.68 -7.50
N TRP A 129 -14.15 17.52 -8.15
CA TRP A 129 -12.93 16.72 -8.28
C TRP A 129 -11.82 17.49 -8.98
N THR A 130 -10.67 17.46 -8.36
CA THR A 130 -9.41 17.90 -8.95
C THR A 130 -8.38 16.79 -8.73
N PRO A 131 -7.70 16.33 -9.79
CA PRO A 131 -6.64 15.34 -9.64
C PRO A 131 -5.59 15.82 -8.62
N PRO A 132 -5.12 14.94 -7.73
CA PRO A 132 -4.08 15.33 -6.78
C PRO A 132 -2.83 15.77 -7.53
N ALA A 133 -2.24 16.90 -7.12
CA ALA A 133 -0.97 17.35 -7.63
C ALA A 133 0.16 16.35 -7.27
N PRO A 134 1.23 16.26 -8.07
CA PRO A 134 2.44 15.60 -7.66
C PRO A 134 2.91 16.14 -6.31
N THR A 135 3.26 15.26 -5.40
CA THR A 135 3.69 15.61 -4.05
C THR A 135 5.04 14.98 -3.79
N ASP A 136 6.00 15.77 -3.34
CA ASP A 136 7.25 15.25 -2.83
C ASP A 136 6.99 14.51 -1.52
N LEU A 137 7.56 13.33 -1.40
CA LEU A 137 7.50 12.52 -0.19
C LEU A 137 8.81 12.71 0.59
N SER A 138 8.67 12.98 1.88
CA SER A 138 9.83 12.93 2.77
C SER A 138 10.23 11.48 2.97
N THR A 139 11.49 11.19 2.70
CA THR A 139 12.14 9.92 3.01
C THR A 139 13.01 10.06 4.25
N ALA A 140 13.35 8.94 4.88
CA ALA A 140 14.18 8.95 6.08
C ALA A 140 15.68 9.26 5.80
N GLY A 141 16.07 9.29 4.52
CA GLY A 141 17.42 9.57 4.06
C GLY A 141 18.46 8.59 4.61
N GLN A 142 19.73 9.02 4.58
CA GLN A 142 20.84 8.15 5.00
C GLN A 142 20.73 7.66 6.45
N ALA A 143 20.20 8.48 7.35
CA ALA A 143 20.02 8.09 8.75
C ALA A 143 18.97 6.98 8.91
N GLY A 144 17.89 7.04 8.16
CA GLY A 144 16.86 5.98 8.10
C GLY A 144 17.43 4.71 7.52
N LEU A 145 18.10 4.81 6.37
CA LEU A 145 18.76 3.66 5.74
C LEU A 145 19.70 2.93 6.69
N SER A 146 20.56 3.66 7.42
CA SER A 146 21.47 3.04 8.39
C SER A 146 20.72 2.27 9.48
N ARG A 147 19.66 2.86 10.06
CA ARG A 147 18.88 2.18 11.10
C ARG A 147 18.21 0.90 10.60
N LEU A 148 17.64 0.94 9.39
CA LEU A 148 16.97 -0.23 8.80
C LEU A 148 17.97 -1.33 8.44
N THR A 149 19.18 -0.98 7.96
CA THR A 149 20.25 -1.94 7.69
C THR A 149 20.78 -2.59 8.98
N ASP A 150 20.96 -1.80 10.05
CA ASP A 150 21.37 -2.32 11.37
C ASP A 150 20.31 -3.30 11.95
N GLU A 151 19.02 -3.05 11.68
CA GLU A 151 17.93 -3.96 12.07
C GLU A 151 18.02 -5.28 11.31
N LEU A 152 18.26 -5.23 10.00
CA LEU A 152 18.42 -6.43 9.17
C LEU A 152 19.62 -7.27 9.59
N ASP A 153 20.75 -6.62 9.89
CA ASP A 153 21.95 -7.32 10.35
C ASP A 153 21.73 -8.01 11.70
N ARG A 154 20.99 -7.39 12.61
CA ARG A 154 20.59 -8.01 13.88
C ARG A 154 19.68 -9.22 13.63
N ALA A 155 18.63 -9.06 12.81
CA ALA A 155 17.71 -10.15 12.46
C ALA A 155 18.45 -11.35 11.85
N ARG A 156 19.45 -11.09 11.00
CA ARG A 156 20.31 -12.14 10.44
C ARG A 156 21.14 -12.84 11.51
N GLN A 157 21.79 -12.09 12.41
CA GLN A 157 22.62 -12.64 13.49
C GLN A 157 21.79 -13.49 14.47
N GLU A 158 20.54 -13.09 14.73
CA GLU A 158 19.58 -13.82 15.57
C GLU A 158 18.95 -15.03 14.86
N GLY A 159 19.19 -15.20 13.56
CA GLY A 159 18.63 -16.28 12.75
C GLY A 159 17.13 -16.11 12.42
N SER A 160 16.58 -14.92 12.62
CA SER A 160 15.20 -14.56 12.28
C SER A 160 15.03 -14.06 10.85
N ALA A 161 16.14 -13.83 10.12
CA ALA A 161 16.12 -13.48 8.70
C ALA A 161 17.15 -14.34 7.93
N THR A 162 16.74 -14.81 6.74
CA THR A 162 17.63 -15.48 5.80
C THR A 162 18.53 -14.48 5.07
N GLU A 163 19.55 -14.97 4.35
CA GLU A 163 20.38 -14.09 3.50
C GLU A 163 19.54 -13.38 2.42
N HIS A 164 18.54 -14.05 1.87
CA HIS A 164 17.66 -13.46 0.88
C HIS A 164 16.72 -12.40 1.48
N ASP A 165 16.22 -12.61 2.69
CA ASP A 165 15.44 -11.60 3.41
C ASP A 165 16.24 -10.33 3.65
N VAL A 166 17.54 -10.43 3.90
CA VAL A 166 18.45 -9.28 4.01
C VAL A 166 18.56 -8.56 2.66
N VAL A 167 18.69 -9.28 1.55
CA VAL A 167 18.72 -8.68 0.20
C VAL A 167 17.44 -7.91 -0.09
N VAL A 168 16.28 -8.53 0.14
CA VAL A 168 14.96 -7.89 -0.07
C VAL A 168 14.76 -6.71 0.87
N GLY A 169 15.10 -6.88 2.15
CA GLY A 169 15.00 -5.81 3.16
C GLY A 169 15.91 -4.63 2.85
N THR A 170 17.13 -4.87 2.36
CA THR A 170 18.05 -3.82 1.93
C THR A 170 17.49 -3.05 0.73
N ALA A 171 16.92 -3.75 -0.25
CA ALA A 171 16.25 -3.10 -1.38
C ALA A 171 15.06 -2.24 -0.94
N LEU A 172 14.25 -2.71 0.02
CA LEU A 172 13.18 -1.91 0.64
C LEU A 172 13.72 -0.69 1.37
N ALA A 173 14.78 -0.84 2.17
CA ALA A 173 15.38 0.27 2.91
C ALA A 173 15.91 1.38 2.00
N HIS A 174 16.36 1.04 0.78
CA HIS A 174 16.83 2.02 -0.20
C HIS A 174 15.71 2.81 -0.89
N VAL A 175 14.46 2.31 -0.89
CA VAL A 175 13.33 3.00 -1.53
C VAL A 175 12.45 3.75 -0.52
N LEU A 176 12.75 3.64 0.79
CA LEU A 176 12.07 4.32 1.89
C LEU A 176 12.91 5.48 2.45
#